data_0b7700ddeb9fe6f5046519dbca169ce5
#
_entry.id   0b7700ddeb9fe6f5046519dbca169ce5
#
_cell.length_a   1.000
_cell.length_b   1.000
_cell.length_c   1.000
_cell.angle_alpha   90.00
_cell.angle_beta   90.00
_cell.angle_gamma   90.00
#
_symmetry.space_group_name_H-M   'P 1'
#
loop_
_entity.id
_entity.type
_entity.pdbx_description
1 polymer ?
#
loop_
_entity_poly.entity_id
_entity_poly.type
_entity_poly.pdbx_seq_one_letter_code
_entity_poly.pdbx_strand_id
1 'polypeptide(L)'
;DEHFKRVGQCIAAAALPPLRGRRALSRLLAGWSNKAERLHVGAAHGPPDPPMHDSAKKLLLVKPKVQAPLDPDFAPVILAKKRYYASASSCKDFFEWALVRSDGVGRGILPVFPENHQFFEASVHLAGVLIQGMLWQRSAHRLDLCGPPHLCAELQKAFSPVGKFRFEVLTMPKVCGHPDKPFEVFVVANAKDLPLPKDTPQVCGSDANGCRLAFDLGKSDIKTVAVRDNEVLSSKETEWDVTNPDPQYHWDKILTAMKETAKDLPRVEAIGGSATGTISGDNEATWCDIFPNVPPEVYKEKVVPIFTKLAKEFGNVPLKVINDGEVTALAGMMMVKHGNLLGISMGSSEGGGYVDVDGHLLGWINELCYIQLDLNPDAPYDPWTPHSGISHMYLGQRAATRLAVKGGVEVPDNMKPESPEMNTMKHEPHAACLKQIQAAMKDPQKEPQARKIYETIG
;
A
#
# COMPACT_ATOMS: atom_id res chain seq x y z
N ASP A 1 -0.77 16.58 21.00
CA ASP A 1 -0.33 15.88 20.22
C ASP A 1 1.14 15.70 19.93
N GLU A 2 1.77 15.01 20.87
CA GLU A 2 3.23 14.78 20.86
C GLU A 2 3.66 13.84 19.73
N HIS A 3 2.78 12.91 19.35
CA HIS A 3 3.05 11.97 18.27
C HIS A 3 3.17 12.71 16.92
N PHE A 4 2.22 13.61 16.63
CA PHE A 4 2.24 14.39 15.40
C PHE A 4 3.45 15.32 15.32
N LYS A 5 3.85 15.97 16.42
CA LYS A 5 5.07 16.80 16.45
C LYS A 5 6.31 15.99 16.08
N ARG A 6 6.44 14.75 16.59
CA ARG A 6 7.55 13.85 16.26
C ARG A 6 7.52 13.41 14.80
N VAL A 7 6.35 13.02 14.28
CA VAL A 7 6.18 12.70 12.86
C VAL A 7 6.54 13.90 11.98
N GLY A 8 6.10 15.10 12.34
CA GLY A 8 6.46 16.34 11.65
C GLY A 8 7.97 16.61 11.63
N GLN A 9 8.68 16.34 12.72
CA GLN A 9 10.14 16.41 12.76
C GLN A 9 10.80 15.40 11.81
N CYS A 10 10.29 14.16 11.76
CA CYS A 10 10.78 13.12 10.85
C CYS A 10 10.56 13.50 9.37
N ILE A 11 9.35 13.99 9.03
CA ILE A 11 9.04 14.47 7.68
C ILE A 11 9.96 15.66 7.31
N ALA A 12 10.17 16.61 8.23
CA ALA A 12 11.05 17.75 8.02
C ALA A 12 12.52 17.32 7.83
N ALA A 13 12.96 16.29 8.54
CA ALA A 13 14.32 15.75 8.43
C ALA A 13 14.55 15.00 7.10
N ALA A 14 13.53 14.40 6.49
CA ALA A 14 13.65 13.68 5.23
C ALA A 14 14.04 14.59 4.04
N ALA A 15 13.87 15.91 4.13
CA ALA A 15 14.19 16.87 3.07
C ALA A 15 15.70 17.17 3.00
N LEU A 16 16.45 16.40 2.19
CA LEU A 16 17.87 16.66 1.91
C LEU A 16 18.06 17.61 0.70
N PRO A 17 19.16 18.38 0.66
CA PRO A 17 19.52 19.12 -0.54
C PRO A 17 19.84 18.14 -1.69
N PRO A 18 19.47 18.46 -2.95
CA PRO A 18 19.73 17.59 -4.08
C PRO A 18 21.24 17.41 -4.30
N LEU A 19 21.68 16.17 -4.37
CA LEU A 19 23.00 15.83 -4.90
C LEU A 19 23.04 16.29 -6.36
N ARG A 20 23.94 17.23 -6.69
CA ARG A 20 24.14 17.75 -8.05
C ARG A 20 24.50 16.61 -9.00
N GLY A 21 23.63 16.32 -9.95
CA GLY A 21 23.99 15.56 -11.14
C GLY A 21 22.94 14.54 -11.57
N ARG A 22 21.99 14.99 -12.38
CA ARG A 22 21.54 14.30 -13.61
C ARG A 22 20.56 15.20 -14.36
N ARG A 23 21.02 15.71 -15.51
CA ARG A 23 20.15 16.39 -16.48
C ARG A 23 19.46 15.37 -17.39
N ALA A 24 18.21 15.67 -17.66
CA ALA A 24 17.48 15.47 -18.89
C ALA A 24 17.01 14.08 -19.27
N LEU A 25 15.69 13.98 -19.30
CA LEU A 25 14.96 13.40 -20.45
C LEU A 25 13.51 13.90 -20.43
N SER A 26 13.31 15.15 -20.76
CA SER A 26 11.99 15.72 -21.07
C SER A 26 11.95 16.07 -22.56
N ARG A 27 11.60 15.11 -23.41
CA ARG A 27 11.09 15.34 -24.79
C ARG A 27 10.66 13.99 -25.35
N LEU A 28 9.35 13.78 -25.40
CA LEU A 28 8.64 12.99 -26.41
C LEU A 28 7.27 12.59 -25.86
N LEU A 29 6.25 13.44 -26.01
CA LEU A 29 4.85 13.02 -25.99
C LEU A 29 4.00 14.15 -26.61
N ALA A 30 3.86 14.09 -27.92
CA ALA A 30 2.78 14.76 -28.62
C ALA A 30 2.00 13.67 -29.39
N GLY A 31 0.73 13.64 -29.17
CA GLY A 31 -0.24 12.92 -29.98
C GLY A 31 -0.74 11.62 -29.36
N TRP A 32 -1.95 11.64 -28.81
CA TRP A 32 -3.00 10.67 -29.05
C TRP A 32 -4.28 11.15 -28.37
N SER A 33 -5.32 11.36 -29.14
CA SER A 33 -6.64 11.78 -28.69
C SER A 33 -7.57 10.60 -28.52
N ASN A 34 -8.43 10.72 -27.49
CA ASN A 34 -9.79 10.17 -27.37
C ASN A 34 -10.04 8.66 -27.30
N LYS A 35 -10.20 8.16 -26.11
CA LYS A 35 -11.38 7.49 -25.52
C LYS A 35 -10.98 6.87 -24.19
N ALA A 36 -10.89 7.67 -23.15
CA ALA A 36 -10.83 7.15 -21.79
C ALA A 36 -12.27 7.03 -21.29
N GLU A 37 -12.84 5.85 -21.47
CA GLU A 37 -14.01 5.44 -20.70
C GLU A 37 -13.66 5.56 -19.22
N ARG A 38 -14.58 6.19 -18.49
CA ARG A 38 -14.56 6.32 -17.03
C ARG A 38 -14.36 4.93 -16.41
N LEU A 39 -13.14 4.60 -16.08
CA LEU A 39 -12.87 3.53 -15.14
C LEU A 39 -13.12 4.10 -13.72
N HIS A 40 -14.39 4.37 -13.40
CA HIS A 40 -14.86 3.95 -12.12
C HIS A 40 -14.49 2.47 -12.06
N VAL A 41 -13.68 2.05 -11.10
CA VAL A 41 -13.65 0.67 -10.65
C VAL A 41 -14.97 0.47 -9.89
N GLY A 42 -16.09 0.68 -10.59
CA GLY A 42 -17.37 0.17 -10.23
C GLY A 42 -17.29 -1.30 -10.58
N ALA A 43 -17.32 -2.14 -9.56
CA ALA A 43 -17.58 -3.56 -9.54
C ALA A 43 -17.64 -4.20 -10.94
N ALA A 44 -16.51 -4.39 -11.60
CA ALA A 44 -16.39 -5.39 -12.62
C ALA A 44 -16.44 -6.74 -11.87
N HIS A 45 -17.65 -7.17 -11.51
CA HIS A 45 -17.91 -8.52 -11.08
C HIS A 45 -17.53 -9.45 -12.24
N GLY A 46 -16.26 -9.79 -12.31
CA GLY A 46 -15.83 -10.94 -13.07
C GLY A 46 -16.44 -12.18 -12.42
N PRO A 47 -16.49 -13.31 -13.12
CA PRO A 47 -16.90 -14.56 -12.51
C PRO A 47 -16.07 -14.78 -11.23
N PRO A 48 -16.66 -15.37 -10.16
CA PRO A 48 -15.92 -15.72 -8.97
C PRO A 48 -14.69 -16.54 -9.36
N ASP A 49 -13.58 -16.33 -8.65
CA ASP A 49 -12.36 -17.10 -8.87
C ASP A 49 -12.70 -18.60 -8.86
N PRO A 50 -12.10 -19.41 -9.74
CA PRO A 50 -12.30 -20.85 -9.70
C PRO A 50 -11.88 -21.36 -8.30
N PRO A 51 -12.70 -22.24 -7.70
CA PRO A 51 -12.40 -22.75 -6.37
C PRO A 51 -11.04 -23.44 -6.36
N MET A 52 -10.28 -23.24 -5.28
CA MET A 52 -9.02 -23.94 -5.08
C MET A 52 -9.21 -25.43 -5.18
N HIS A 53 -8.35 -26.12 -5.95
CA HIS A 53 -8.41 -27.58 -6.12
C HIS A 53 -8.28 -28.29 -4.75
N ASP A 54 -8.98 -29.40 -4.55
CA ASP A 54 -9.03 -30.08 -3.25
C ASP A 54 -7.67 -30.58 -2.77
N SER A 55 -6.80 -31.00 -3.68
CA SER A 55 -5.43 -31.37 -3.33
C SER A 55 -4.61 -30.17 -2.83
N ALA A 56 -4.81 -29.00 -3.44
CA ALA A 56 -4.18 -27.76 -3.00
C ALA A 56 -4.71 -27.32 -1.62
N LYS A 57 -6.03 -27.44 -1.37
CA LYS A 57 -6.61 -27.18 -0.05
C LYS A 57 -5.95 -28.04 1.04
N LYS A 58 -5.77 -29.35 0.79
CA LYS A 58 -5.11 -30.28 1.75
C LYS A 58 -3.71 -29.83 2.16
N LEU A 59 -2.96 -29.22 1.24
CA LEU A 59 -1.61 -28.75 1.50
C LEU A 59 -1.58 -27.33 2.06
N LEU A 60 -2.38 -26.42 1.53
CA LEU A 60 -2.26 -24.97 1.78
C LEU A 60 -3.15 -24.48 2.93
N LEU A 61 -4.30 -25.12 3.21
CA LEU A 61 -5.14 -24.69 4.34
C LEU A 61 -4.55 -25.18 5.66
N VAL A 62 -3.78 -24.30 6.31
CA VAL A 62 -3.10 -24.60 7.59
C VAL A 62 -3.65 -23.68 8.65
N LYS A 63 -4.31 -24.25 9.65
CA LYS A 63 -4.80 -23.48 10.80
C LYS A 63 -3.66 -23.14 11.76
N PRO A 64 -3.64 -21.92 12.34
CA PRO A 64 -2.69 -21.55 13.39
C PRO A 64 -2.94 -22.40 14.66
N LYS A 65 -1.89 -22.57 15.47
CA LYS A 65 -2.01 -23.27 16.77
C LYS A 65 -2.92 -22.51 17.75
N VAL A 66 -2.81 -21.18 17.76
CA VAL A 66 -3.73 -20.30 18.48
C VAL A 66 -4.73 -19.82 17.44
N GLN A 67 -6.00 -20.15 17.63
CA GLN A 67 -7.06 -19.77 16.71
C GLN A 67 -7.60 -18.38 17.07
N ALA A 68 -7.86 -17.59 16.05
CA ALA A 68 -8.54 -16.32 16.21
C ALA A 68 -9.98 -16.54 16.68
N PRO A 69 -10.42 -15.98 17.82
CA PRO A 69 -11.73 -16.30 18.43
C PRO A 69 -12.94 -16.06 17.50
N LEU A 70 -12.87 -15.03 16.66
CA LEU A 70 -13.96 -14.65 15.75
C LEU A 70 -13.70 -15.05 14.29
N ASP A 71 -12.50 -15.54 13.96
CA ASP A 71 -12.13 -16.06 12.63
C ASP A 71 -11.43 -17.44 12.78
N PRO A 72 -12.10 -18.47 13.31
CA PRO A 72 -11.49 -19.77 13.64
C PRO A 72 -11.00 -20.55 12.42
N ASP A 73 -11.48 -20.17 11.23
CA ASP A 73 -11.11 -20.80 9.95
C ASP A 73 -10.02 -20.04 9.19
N PHE A 74 -9.43 -19.00 9.79
CA PHE A 74 -8.30 -18.26 9.23
C PHE A 74 -7.15 -19.20 8.89
N ALA A 75 -6.72 -19.18 7.62
CA ALA A 75 -5.66 -20.04 7.08
C ALA A 75 -4.51 -19.17 6.52
N PRO A 76 -3.58 -18.71 7.38
CA PRO A 76 -2.60 -17.71 7.01
C PRO A 76 -1.61 -18.20 5.94
N VAL A 77 -1.39 -17.39 4.92
CA VAL A 77 -0.46 -17.64 3.80
C VAL A 77 0.93 -18.02 4.30
N ILE A 78 1.41 -17.43 5.40
CA ILE A 78 2.74 -17.77 5.94
C ILE A 78 2.85 -19.20 6.43
N LEU A 79 1.80 -19.77 7.03
CA LEU A 79 1.79 -21.17 7.45
C LEU A 79 1.66 -22.11 6.25
N ALA A 80 0.84 -21.73 5.27
CA ALA A 80 0.74 -22.44 4.00
C ALA A 80 2.11 -22.50 3.30
N LYS A 81 2.79 -21.36 3.20
CA LYS A 81 4.15 -21.28 2.65
C LYS A 81 5.11 -22.19 3.39
N LYS A 82 5.16 -22.15 4.72
CA LYS A 82 6.04 -23.01 5.53
C LYS A 82 5.77 -24.49 5.28
N ARG A 83 4.50 -24.90 5.29
CA ARG A 83 4.10 -26.30 5.03
C ARG A 83 4.43 -26.74 3.61
N TYR A 84 4.17 -25.86 2.63
CA TYR A 84 4.50 -26.11 1.23
C TYR A 84 5.99 -26.34 1.03
N TYR A 85 6.85 -25.44 1.51
CA TYR A 85 8.32 -25.59 1.39
C TYR A 85 8.84 -26.87 2.07
N ALA A 86 8.29 -27.23 3.22
CA ALA A 86 8.64 -28.49 3.88
C ALA A 86 8.25 -29.70 3.02
N SER A 87 7.07 -29.67 2.39
CA SER A 87 6.56 -30.76 1.53
C SER A 87 7.27 -30.83 0.17
N ALA A 88 7.69 -29.70 -0.36
CA ALA A 88 8.37 -29.56 -1.65
C ALA A 88 9.92 -29.64 -1.54
N SER A 89 10.46 -29.96 -0.37
CA SER A 89 11.91 -29.95 -0.11
C SER A 89 12.72 -30.92 -0.97
N SER A 90 12.10 -31.98 -1.50
CA SER A 90 12.71 -32.94 -2.42
C SER A 90 12.49 -32.65 -3.90
N CYS A 91 11.71 -31.59 -4.23
CA CYS A 91 11.48 -31.18 -5.61
C CYS A 91 12.77 -30.66 -6.23
N LYS A 92 12.99 -31.01 -7.50
CA LYS A 92 14.17 -30.60 -8.26
C LYS A 92 13.90 -29.42 -9.17
N ASP A 93 12.63 -29.19 -9.51
CA ASP A 93 12.20 -28.11 -10.37
C ASP A 93 11.90 -26.86 -9.54
N PHE A 94 12.25 -25.72 -10.10
CA PHE A 94 12.00 -24.43 -9.50
C PHE A 94 11.23 -23.54 -10.47
N PHE A 95 10.37 -22.73 -9.91
CA PHE A 95 9.76 -21.59 -10.56
C PHE A 95 10.40 -20.33 -10.00
N GLU A 96 10.89 -19.47 -10.90
CA GLU A 96 11.46 -18.18 -10.54
C GLU A 96 10.71 -17.07 -11.25
N TRP A 97 10.63 -15.93 -10.63
CA TRP A 97 10.03 -14.74 -11.24
C TRP A 97 10.80 -13.48 -10.91
N ALA A 98 10.64 -12.48 -11.77
CA ALA A 98 11.14 -11.13 -11.52
C ALA A 98 10.02 -10.11 -11.70
N LEU A 99 9.90 -9.20 -10.76
CA LEU A 99 9.07 -8.01 -10.81
C LEU A 99 9.95 -6.82 -11.20
N VAL A 100 9.68 -6.23 -12.37
CA VAL A 100 10.48 -5.15 -12.93
C VAL A 100 9.76 -3.83 -12.82
N ARG A 101 10.41 -2.87 -12.22
CA ARG A 101 10.00 -1.47 -12.15
C ARG A 101 11.12 -0.57 -12.71
N SER A 102 10.88 0.71 -12.88
CA SER A 102 11.86 1.64 -13.48
C SER A 102 13.16 1.76 -12.67
N ASP A 103 13.09 1.64 -11.35
CA ASP A 103 14.19 1.87 -10.40
C ASP A 103 14.64 0.61 -9.66
N GLY A 104 14.05 -0.55 -9.92
CA GLY A 104 14.40 -1.77 -9.20
C GLY A 104 13.87 -3.06 -9.81
N VAL A 105 14.35 -4.17 -9.28
CA VAL A 105 13.92 -5.53 -9.64
C VAL A 105 13.80 -6.37 -8.38
N GLY A 106 12.60 -6.89 -8.14
CA GLY A 106 12.35 -7.89 -7.12
C GLY A 106 12.40 -9.30 -7.72
N ARG A 107 13.03 -10.28 -7.06
CA ARG A 107 13.01 -11.69 -7.50
C ARG A 107 12.43 -12.60 -6.45
N GLY A 108 11.75 -13.65 -6.91
CA GLY A 108 11.29 -14.73 -6.06
C GLY A 108 11.59 -16.09 -6.66
N ILE A 109 11.56 -17.10 -5.79
CA ILE A 109 11.79 -18.50 -6.16
C ILE A 109 10.89 -19.41 -5.34
N LEU A 110 10.37 -20.44 -5.98
CA LEU A 110 9.52 -21.47 -5.37
C LEU A 110 9.93 -22.85 -5.89
N PRO A 111 10.22 -23.86 -5.04
CA PRO A 111 10.34 -25.24 -5.49
C PRO A 111 8.96 -25.71 -5.98
N VAL A 112 8.89 -26.49 -7.06
CA VAL A 112 7.61 -26.84 -7.72
C VAL A 112 7.44 -28.34 -7.75
N PHE A 113 6.24 -28.82 -7.42
CA PHE A 113 5.87 -30.20 -7.64
C PHE A 113 5.79 -30.48 -9.15
N PRO A 114 6.21 -31.69 -9.62
CA PRO A 114 6.03 -32.09 -11.01
C PRO A 114 4.57 -31.97 -11.47
N GLU A 115 4.35 -31.72 -12.74
CA GLU A 115 3.01 -31.46 -13.30
C GLU A 115 2.00 -32.61 -13.05
N ASN A 116 2.48 -33.84 -13.03
CA ASN A 116 1.67 -35.04 -12.73
C ASN A 116 1.52 -35.30 -11.21
N HIS A 117 2.11 -34.51 -10.36
CA HIS A 117 2.02 -34.67 -8.91
C HIS A 117 0.71 -34.10 -8.37
N GLN A 118 0.10 -34.78 -7.38
CA GLN A 118 -1.18 -34.36 -6.78
C GLN A 118 -1.18 -32.93 -6.20
N PHE A 119 -0.02 -32.36 -5.89
CA PHE A 119 0.12 -31.00 -5.34
C PHE A 119 0.60 -29.96 -6.35
N PHE A 120 0.60 -30.28 -7.65
CA PHE A 120 0.98 -29.31 -8.68
C PHE A 120 0.12 -28.04 -8.63
N GLU A 121 -1.20 -28.18 -8.46
CA GLU A 121 -2.14 -27.08 -8.32
C GLU A 121 -1.84 -26.18 -7.10
N ALA A 122 -1.27 -26.74 -6.04
CA ALA A 122 -0.80 -25.96 -4.90
C ALA A 122 0.41 -25.07 -5.28
N SER A 123 1.28 -25.55 -6.21
CA SER A 123 2.38 -24.73 -6.72
C SER A 123 1.86 -23.52 -7.50
N VAL A 124 0.90 -23.74 -8.40
CA VAL A 124 0.27 -22.67 -9.20
C VAL A 124 -0.39 -21.64 -8.29
N HIS A 125 -1.21 -22.09 -7.35
CA HIS A 125 -1.94 -21.22 -6.44
C HIS A 125 -1.00 -20.39 -5.55
N LEU A 126 -0.03 -21.05 -4.91
CA LEU A 126 0.90 -20.35 -4.01
C LEU A 126 1.81 -19.38 -4.76
N ALA A 127 2.28 -19.73 -5.96
CA ALA A 127 3.06 -18.85 -6.81
C ALA A 127 2.28 -17.55 -7.12
N GLY A 128 1.00 -17.67 -7.52
CA GLY A 128 0.16 -16.52 -7.77
C GLY A 128 -0.01 -15.61 -6.56
N VAL A 129 -0.28 -16.19 -5.39
CA VAL A 129 -0.42 -15.43 -4.12
C VAL A 129 0.89 -14.73 -3.73
N LEU A 130 2.04 -15.40 -3.87
CA LEU A 130 3.34 -14.82 -3.55
C LEU A 130 3.72 -13.68 -4.52
N ILE A 131 3.42 -13.82 -5.82
CA ILE A 131 3.61 -12.74 -6.79
C ILE A 131 2.72 -11.56 -6.46
N GLN A 132 1.43 -11.80 -6.17
CA GLN A 132 0.46 -10.77 -5.78
C GLN A 132 0.94 -10.00 -4.55
N GLY A 133 1.35 -10.69 -3.49
CA GLY A 133 1.87 -10.04 -2.29
C GLY A 133 3.14 -9.23 -2.56
N MET A 134 4.02 -9.73 -3.43
CA MET A 134 5.24 -9.02 -3.80
C MET A 134 4.98 -7.80 -4.70
N LEU A 135 3.94 -7.83 -5.54
CA LEU A 135 3.48 -6.67 -6.31
C LEU A 135 3.05 -5.52 -5.38
N TRP A 136 2.29 -5.81 -4.33
CA TRP A 136 1.84 -4.80 -3.37
C TRP A 136 2.91 -4.36 -2.37
N GLN A 137 3.98 -5.15 -2.23
CA GLN A 137 5.14 -4.73 -1.47
C GLN A 137 6.08 -3.85 -2.31
N ARG A 138 6.39 -4.26 -3.56
CA ARG A 138 7.48 -3.67 -4.35
C ARG A 138 7.02 -2.89 -5.57
N SER A 139 5.80 -3.07 -6.06
CA SER A 139 5.27 -2.70 -7.36
C SER A 139 6.03 -3.35 -8.54
N ALA A 140 5.43 -3.30 -9.71
CA ALA A 140 6.08 -3.58 -11.00
C ALA A 140 5.17 -3.17 -12.16
N HIS A 141 5.76 -2.85 -13.29
CA HIS A 141 5.04 -2.71 -14.56
C HIS A 141 5.20 -3.94 -15.47
N ARG A 142 6.11 -4.86 -15.09
CA ARG A 142 6.39 -6.09 -15.83
C ARG A 142 6.69 -7.25 -14.88
N LEU A 143 6.20 -8.43 -15.25
CA LEU A 143 6.43 -9.71 -14.58
C LEU A 143 7.11 -10.68 -15.55
N ASP A 144 8.32 -11.12 -15.23
CA ASP A 144 9.04 -12.15 -15.98
C ASP A 144 8.96 -13.48 -15.21
N LEU A 145 8.59 -14.55 -15.90
CA LEU A 145 8.38 -15.90 -15.36
C LEU A 145 9.40 -16.88 -15.94
N CYS A 146 9.94 -17.77 -15.13
CA CYS A 146 10.80 -18.87 -15.56
C CYS A 146 10.48 -20.14 -14.76
N GLY A 147 10.15 -21.23 -15.44
CA GLY A 147 9.83 -22.51 -14.77
C GLY A 147 9.07 -23.47 -15.65
N PRO A 148 8.39 -24.47 -15.09
CA PRO A 148 7.61 -25.43 -15.85
C PRO A 148 6.60 -24.73 -16.78
N PRO A 149 6.52 -25.12 -18.07
CA PRO A 149 5.70 -24.40 -19.07
C PRO A 149 4.24 -24.26 -18.72
N HIS A 150 3.63 -25.32 -18.18
CA HIS A 150 2.24 -25.30 -17.78
C HIS A 150 2.00 -24.32 -16.62
N LEU A 151 2.86 -24.30 -15.60
CA LEU A 151 2.77 -23.35 -14.49
C LEU A 151 2.89 -21.89 -14.99
N CYS A 152 3.85 -21.63 -15.87
CA CYS A 152 4.01 -20.30 -16.45
C CYS A 152 2.76 -19.87 -17.26
N ALA A 153 2.16 -20.80 -18.04
CA ALA A 153 0.95 -20.52 -18.80
C ALA A 153 -0.25 -20.20 -17.91
N GLU A 154 -0.48 -20.96 -16.82
CA GLU A 154 -1.53 -20.66 -15.85
C GLU A 154 -1.33 -19.31 -15.16
N LEU A 155 -0.09 -18.96 -14.81
CA LEU A 155 0.21 -17.65 -14.24
C LEU A 155 0.05 -16.50 -15.25
N GLN A 156 0.44 -16.67 -16.53
CA GLN A 156 0.16 -15.67 -17.57
C GLN A 156 -1.34 -15.41 -17.71
N LYS A 157 -2.16 -16.45 -17.65
CA LYS A 157 -3.62 -16.35 -17.67
C LYS A 157 -4.14 -15.65 -16.41
N ALA A 158 -3.61 -16.00 -15.24
CA ALA A 158 -4.02 -15.40 -13.97
C ALA A 158 -3.67 -13.91 -13.89
N PHE A 159 -2.49 -13.49 -14.39
CA PHE A 159 -2.03 -12.10 -14.47
C PHE A 159 -2.35 -11.49 -15.85
N SER A 160 -3.60 -11.59 -16.27
CA SER A 160 -4.13 -10.94 -17.48
C SER A 160 -5.26 -9.95 -17.12
N PRO A 161 -5.66 -9.04 -18.02
CA PRO A 161 -6.75 -8.08 -17.75
C PRO A 161 -8.10 -8.71 -17.42
N VAL A 162 -8.28 -10.01 -17.71
CA VAL A 162 -9.48 -10.79 -17.42
C VAL A 162 -9.22 -11.95 -16.45
N GLY A 163 -7.98 -12.07 -15.94
CA GLY A 163 -7.57 -13.14 -15.04
C GLY A 163 -7.91 -12.86 -13.57
N LYS A 164 -7.50 -13.79 -12.71
CA LYS A 164 -7.67 -13.70 -11.26
C LYS A 164 -7.08 -12.42 -10.68
N PHE A 165 -5.88 -12.05 -11.11
CA PHE A 165 -5.15 -10.88 -10.62
C PHE A 165 -5.32 -9.65 -11.53
N ARG A 166 -6.51 -9.51 -12.15
CA ARG A 166 -6.83 -8.37 -13.03
C ARG A 166 -6.72 -7.02 -12.34
N PHE A 167 -7.00 -6.96 -11.03
CA PHE A 167 -6.89 -5.72 -10.27
C PHE A 167 -5.44 -5.22 -10.24
N GLU A 168 -4.50 -6.10 -9.93
CA GLU A 168 -3.06 -5.83 -9.98
C GLU A 168 -2.61 -5.40 -11.39
N VAL A 169 -3.01 -6.18 -12.39
CA VAL A 169 -2.65 -5.92 -13.80
C VAL A 169 -3.12 -4.55 -14.29
N LEU A 170 -4.30 -4.10 -13.86
CA LEU A 170 -4.86 -2.80 -14.24
C LEU A 170 -4.34 -1.63 -13.38
N THR A 171 -3.88 -1.92 -12.16
CA THR A 171 -3.47 -0.89 -11.19
C THR A 171 -1.97 -0.64 -11.19
N MET A 172 -1.14 -1.68 -11.28
CA MET A 172 0.31 -1.57 -11.16
C MET A 172 0.97 -0.62 -12.18
N PRO A 173 0.55 -0.54 -13.45
CA PRO A 173 1.10 0.47 -14.36
C PRO A 173 0.87 1.91 -13.87
N LYS A 174 -0.29 2.20 -13.29
CA LYS A 174 -0.59 3.53 -12.73
C LYS A 174 0.29 3.83 -11.51
N VAL A 175 0.38 2.84 -10.61
CA VAL A 175 1.25 2.89 -9.42
C VAL A 175 2.71 3.18 -9.82
N CYS A 176 3.19 2.54 -10.89
CA CYS A 176 4.55 2.74 -11.42
C CYS A 176 4.73 4.03 -12.27
N GLY A 177 3.73 4.90 -12.34
CA GLY A 177 3.79 6.13 -13.13
C GLY A 177 3.68 5.92 -14.66
N HIS A 178 3.17 4.77 -15.09
CA HIS A 178 3.00 4.40 -16.51
C HIS A 178 1.53 4.10 -16.85
N PRO A 179 0.57 5.02 -16.57
CA PRO A 179 -0.86 4.73 -16.72
C PRO A 179 -1.28 4.39 -18.17
N ASP A 180 -0.50 4.81 -19.15
CA ASP A 180 -0.78 4.60 -20.57
C ASP A 180 -0.17 3.29 -21.12
N LYS A 181 0.56 2.51 -20.29
CA LYS A 181 1.16 1.24 -20.69
C LYS A 181 0.42 0.05 -20.07
N PRO A 182 0.32 -1.08 -20.80
CA PRO A 182 -0.22 -2.30 -20.20
C PRO A 182 0.80 -2.90 -19.22
N PHE A 183 0.30 -3.68 -18.27
CA PHE A 183 1.14 -4.59 -17.49
C PHE A 183 1.61 -5.74 -18.40
N GLU A 184 2.90 -6.01 -18.40
CA GLU A 184 3.49 -7.00 -19.30
C GLU A 184 3.85 -8.27 -18.53
N VAL A 185 3.59 -9.45 -19.13
CA VAL A 185 3.98 -10.75 -18.57
C VAL A 185 4.75 -11.55 -19.61
N PHE A 186 6.03 -11.81 -19.34
CA PHE A 186 6.91 -12.57 -20.22
C PHE A 186 7.30 -13.91 -19.60
N VAL A 187 7.50 -14.91 -20.45
CA VAL A 187 8.13 -16.18 -20.06
C VAL A 187 9.51 -16.24 -20.67
N VAL A 188 10.52 -16.46 -19.85
CA VAL A 188 11.91 -16.62 -20.28
C VAL A 188 12.36 -18.07 -20.18
N ALA A 189 13.24 -18.49 -21.07
CA ALA A 189 13.64 -19.90 -21.17
C ALA A 189 14.54 -20.36 -20.02
N ASN A 190 15.35 -19.48 -19.47
CA ASN A 190 16.32 -19.81 -18.42
C ASN A 190 16.29 -18.78 -17.29
N ALA A 191 16.51 -19.24 -16.07
CA ALA A 191 16.57 -18.38 -14.88
C ALA A 191 17.70 -17.31 -14.96
N LYS A 192 18.76 -17.57 -15.68
CA LYS A 192 19.85 -16.60 -15.94
C LYS A 192 19.42 -15.41 -16.80
N ASP A 193 18.34 -15.56 -17.57
CA ASP A 193 17.80 -14.52 -18.44
C ASP A 193 16.82 -13.58 -17.70
N LEU A 194 16.45 -13.95 -16.47
CA LEU A 194 15.69 -13.05 -15.57
C LEU A 194 16.58 -11.88 -15.12
N PRO A 195 16.06 -10.66 -15.06
CA PRO A 195 16.79 -9.50 -14.54
C PRO A 195 17.35 -9.75 -13.14
N LEU A 196 18.56 -9.28 -12.86
CA LEU A 196 19.15 -9.41 -11.52
C LEU A 196 18.40 -8.53 -10.50
N PRO A 197 18.32 -9.00 -9.24
CA PRO A 197 17.73 -8.19 -8.16
C PRO A 197 18.45 -6.84 -8.06
N LYS A 198 17.66 -5.79 -7.91
CA LYS A 198 18.18 -4.43 -7.75
C LYS A 198 17.21 -3.60 -6.93
N ASP A 199 17.71 -2.94 -5.91
CA ASP A 199 17.03 -1.85 -5.23
C ASP A 199 17.81 -0.55 -5.45
N THR A 200 17.11 0.59 -5.40
CA THR A 200 17.73 1.92 -5.51
C THR A 200 17.47 2.65 -4.19
N PRO A 201 18.40 2.53 -3.23
CA PRO A 201 18.25 3.16 -1.93
C PRO A 201 18.10 4.67 -2.04
N GLN A 202 17.10 5.21 -1.35
CA GLN A 202 16.85 6.64 -1.25
C GLN A 202 17.31 7.08 0.15
N VAL A 203 18.35 7.88 0.18
CA VAL A 203 18.84 8.47 1.43
C VAL A 203 17.82 9.50 1.90
N CYS A 204 17.33 9.33 3.12
CA CYS A 204 16.52 10.32 3.81
C CYS A 204 17.35 11.00 4.90
N GLY A 205 17.10 12.29 5.14
CA GLY A 205 17.77 13.01 6.21
C GLY A 205 17.43 12.41 7.58
N SER A 206 18.40 12.47 8.49
CA SER A 206 18.25 12.00 9.87
C SER A 206 18.05 13.13 10.89
N ASP A 207 18.11 14.38 10.44
CA ASP A 207 17.93 15.56 11.29
C ASP A 207 17.15 16.67 10.56
N ALA A 208 16.60 17.59 11.34
CA ALA A 208 15.86 18.75 10.88
C ALA A 208 16.59 20.06 11.21
N ASN A 209 17.92 20.09 11.07
CA ASN A 209 18.71 21.31 11.24
C ASN A 209 18.31 22.38 10.22
N GLY A 210 18.35 23.63 10.63
CA GLY A 210 17.87 24.76 9.85
C GLY A 210 16.35 24.92 9.90
N CYS A 211 15.79 25.69 8.98
CA CYS A 211 14.36 26.03 8.93
C CYS A 211 13.63 25.09 7.96
N ARG A 212 12.83 24.17 8.48
CA ARG A 212 12.09 23.17 7.73
C ARG A 212 10.59 23.38 7.85
N LEU A 213 9.91 23.30 6.71
CA LEU A 213 8.46 23.23 6.66
C LEU A 213 8.07 21.78 6.35
N ALA A 214 7.15 21.22 7.12
CA ALA A 214 6.64 19.88 6.84
C ALA A 214 5.13 19.89 6.66
N PHE A 215 4.61 18.95 5.84
CA PHE A 215 3.19 18.71 5.69
C PHE A 215 2.87 17.21 5.68
N ASP A 216 1.65 16.87 6.10
CA ASP A 216 1.07 15.54 5.98
C ASP A 216 -0.34 15.69 5.42
N LEU A 217 -0.60 15.05 4.28
CA LEU A 217 -1.89 15.07 3.59
C LEU A 217 -2.65 13.77 3.87
N GLY A 218 -3.51 13.82 4.88
CA GLY A 218 -4.43 12.73 5.22
C GLY A 218 -5.79 12.87 4.54
N LYS A 219 -6.64 11.86 4.68
CA LYS A 219 -8.02 11.89 4.12
C LYS A 219 -8.95 12.86 4.83
N SER A 220 -8.70 13.17 6.09
CA SER A 220 -9.55 14.05 6.91
C SER A 220 -9.01 15.46 6.99
N ASP A 221 -7.70 15.63 7.01
CA ASP A 221 -7.04 16.88 7.34
C ASP A 221 -5.67 17.03 6.67
N ILE A 222 -5.24 18.28 6.57
CA ILE A 222 -3.89 18.71 6.20
C ILE A 222 -3.19 19.10 7.48
N LYS A 223 -2.09 18.43 7.82
CA LYS A 223 -1.25 18.81 8.95
C LYS A 223 0.01 19.49 8.44
N THR A 224 0.41 20.58 9.10
CA THR A 224 1.62 21.32 8.75
C THR A 224 2.42 21.65 10.01
N VAL A 225 3.76 21.60 9.89
CA VAL A 225 4.68 21.81 11.00
C VAL A 225 5.83 22.71 10.57
N ALA A 226 6.14 23.73 11.40
CA ALA A 226 7.35 24.55 11.30
C ALA A 226 8.39 24.00 12.28
N VAL A 227 9.57 23.64 11.77
CA VAL A 227 10.69 23.13 12.56
C VAL A 227 11.91 24.00 12.35
N ARG A 228 12.63 24.32 13.42
CA ARG A 228 13.93 24.97 13.35
C ARG A 228 14.90 24.27 14.29
N ASP A 229 16.02 23.84 13.73
CA ASP A 229 17.10 23.18 14.48
C ASP A 229 16.61 22.03 15.38
N ASN A 230 15.78 21.14 14.80
CA ASN A 230 15.12 20.01 15.46
C ASN A 230 14.03 20.39 16.49
N GLU A 231 13.70 21.66 16.65
CA GLU A 231 12.61 22.11 17.52
C GLU A 231 11.36 22.44 16.72
N VAL A 232 10.20 21.91 17.15
CA VAL A 232 8.90 22.26 16.60
C VAL A 232 8.48 23.63 17.11
N LEU A 233 8.40 24.63 16.24
CA LEU A 233 7.95 25.97 16.57
C LEU A 233 6.42 26.06 16.59
N SER A 234 5.77 25.44 15.61
CA SER A 234 4.32 25.38 15.52
C SER A 234 3.83 24.17 14.74
N SER A 235 2.61 23.75 15.02
CA SER A 235 1.90 22.74 14.24
C SER A 235 0.45 23.17 14.04
N LYS A 236 -0.10 22.97 12.85
CA LYS A 236 -1.47 23.35 12.49
C LYS A 236 -2.16 22.20 11.79
N GLU A 237 -3.46 22.11 12.00
CA GLU A 237 -4.34 21.13 11.36
C GLU A 237 -5.46 21.89 10.65
N THR A 238 -5.73 21.53 9.39
CA THR A 238 -6.71 22.20 8.54
C THR A 238 -7.60 21.16 7.90
N GLU A 239 -8.89 21.22 8.15
CA GLU A 239 -9.87 20.35 7.50
C GLU A 239 -9.98 20.65 6.01
N TRP A 240 -10.13 19.61 5.21
CA TRP A 240 -10.35 19.70 3.78
C TRP A 240 -11.27 18.58 3.28
N ASP A 241 -11.81 18.76 2.09
CA ASP A 241 -12.65 17.76 1.42
C ASP A 241 -11.86 17.09 0.29
N VAL A 242 -11.35 15.90 0.55
CA VAL A 242 -10.61 15.09 -0.46
C VAL A 242 -11.49 14.67 -1.64
N THR A 243 -12.83 14.68 -1.47
CA THR A 243 -13.77 14.27 -2.54
C THR A 243 -14.08 15.39 -3.53
N ASN A 244 -13.58 16.61 -3.31
CA ASN A 244 -13.76 17.72 -4.21
C ASN A 244 -13.13 17.40 -5.58
N PRO A 245 -13.85 17.52 -6.71
CA PRO A 245 -13.31 17.23 -8.02
C PRO A 245 -12.42 18.32 -8.61
N ASP A 246 -12.38 19.52 -7.99
CA ASP A 246 -11.60 20.65 -8.46
C ASP A 246 -10.16 20.62 -7.94
N PRO A 247 -9.15 20.41 -8.77
CA PRO A 247 -7.75 20.41 -8.35
C PRO A 247 -7.27 21.76 -7.83
N GLN A 248 -7.94 22.87 -8.22
CA GLN A 248 -7.60 24.18 -7.70
C GLN A 248 -7.99 24.31 -6.21
N TYR A 249 -9.12 23.72 -5.81
CA TYR A 249 -9.50 23.64 -4.40
C TYR A 249 -8.39 22.97 -3.56
N HIS A 250 -7.88 21.82 -4.02
CA HIS A 250 -6.82 21.10 -3.32
C HIS A 250 -5.54 21.92 -3.24
N TRP A 251 -5.13 22.52 -4.36
CA TRP A 251 -3.98 23.41 -4.42
C TRP A 251 -4.08 24.54 -3.40
N ASP A 252 -5.20 25.27 -3.40
CA ASP A 252 -5.40 26.44 -2.55
C ASP A 252 -5.41 26.06 -1.07
N LYS A 253 -6.03 24.94 -0.72
CA LYS A 253 -6.06 24.42 0.66
C LYS A 253 -4.66 24.08 1.16
N ILE A 254 -3.89 23.29 0.39
CA ILE A 254 -2.54 22.86 0.77
C ILE A 254 -1.60 24.08 0.87
N LEU A 255 -1.59 24.93 -0.17
CA LEU A 255 -0.71 26.09 -0.21
C LEU A 255 -1.02 27.09 0.92
N THR A 256 -2.30 27.33 1.22
CA THR A 256 -2.71 28.21 2.32
C THR A 256 -2.25 27.67 3.65
N ALA A 257 -2.49 26.38 3.95
CA ALA A 257 -2.04 25.75 5.19
C ALA A 257 -0.51 25.84 5.35
N MET A 258 0.24 25.57 4.29
CA MET A 258 1.70 25.67 4.30
C MET A 258 2.18 27.11 4.50
N LYS A 259 1.61 28.09 3.80
CA LYS A 259 1.97 29.51 3.95
C LYS A 259 1.65 30.05 5.35
N GLU A 260 0.53 29.64 5.94
CA GLU A 260 0.18 30.02 7.32
C GLU A 260 1.18 29.48 8.36
N THR A 261 1.68 28.27 8.17
CA THR A 261 2.66 27.67 9.08
C THR A 261 4.06 28.22 8.83
N ALA A 262 4.39 28.53 7.58
CA ALA A 262 5.69 29.11 7.22
C ALA A 262 5.94 30.50 7.85
N LYS A 263 4.88 31.24 8.26
CA LYS A 263 5.01 32.52 8.97
C LYS A 263 5.79 32.40 10.30
N ASP A 264 5.80 31.21 10.88
CA ASP A 264 6.48 30.93 12.14
C ASP A 264 7.99 30.67 11.95
N LEU A 265 8.46 30.61 10.67
CA LEU A 265 9.84 30.46 10.29
C LEU A 265 10.43 31.77 9.76
N PRO A 266 11.69 32.12 10.02
CA PRO A 266 12.33 33.27 9.41
C PRO A 266 12.50 33.12 7.89
N ARG A 267 12.61 31.89 7.41
CA ARG A 267 12.65 31.45 6.01
C ARG A 267 12.35 29.95 5.92
N VAL A 268 12.04 29.46 4.74
CA VAL A 268 11.94 28.02 4.46
C VAL A 268 13.19 27.60 3.72
N GLU A 269 13.94 26.62 4.25
CA GLU A 269 15.18 26.11 3.65
C GLU A 269 15.00 24.76 2.97
N ALA A 270 14.02 23.96 3.41
CA ALA A 270 13.59 22.76 2.75
C ALA A 270 12.17 22.38 3.17
N ILE A 271 11.52 21.54 2.37
CA ILE A 271 10.17 21.03 2.60
C ILE A 271 10.21 19.51 2.65
N GLY A 272 9.65 18.95 3.74
CA GLY A 272 9.34 17.52 3.86
C GLY A 272 7.84 17.31 3.74
N GLY A 273 7.41 16.29 3.00
CA GLY A 273 6.01 15.99 2.82
C GLY A 273 5.68 14.51 3.05
N SER A 274 4.49 14.26 3.57
CA SER A 274 3.82 12.98 3.62
C SER A 274 2.48 13.08 2.89
N ALA A 275 2.13 12.07 2.13
CA ALA A 275 0.83 11.99 1.50
C ALA A 275 0.39 10.54 1.33
N THR A 276 -0.92 10.30 1.51
CA THR A 276 -1.52 9.00 1.24
C THR A 276 -1.46 8.69 -0.26
N GLY A 277 -0.97 7.50 -0.62
CA GLY A 277 -0.85 7.03 -1.99
C GLY A 277 0.59 6.89 -2.49
N THR A 278 0.78 6.70 -3.78
CA THR A 278 2.08 6.44 -4.38
C THR A 278 2.75 7.73 -4.83
N ILE A 279 3.94 7.98 -4.32
CA ILE A 279 4.78 9.13 -4.67
C ILE A 279 6.03 8.61 -5.39
N SER A 280 6.36 9.16 -6.56
CA SER A 280 7.57 8.81 -7.27
C SER A 280 8.84 9.37 -6.60
N GLY A 281 10.00 8.84 -6.98
CA GLY A 281 11.28 9.37 -6.53
C GLY A 281 11.49 10.86 -6.85
N ASP A 282 10.82 11.37 -7.89
CA ASP A 282 10.84 12.77 -8.31
C ASP A 282 9.75 13.64 -7.64
N ASN A 283 9.14 13.15 -6.57
CA ASN A 283 8.06 13.78 -5.81
C ASN A 283 6.77 14.00 -6.64
N GLU A 284 6.46 13.09 -7.56
CA GLU A 284 5.22 13.14 -8.33
C GLU A 284 4.13 12.29 -7.68
N ALA A 285 2.93 12.84 -7.54
CA ALA A 285 1.75 12.13 -7.04
C ALA A 285 1.20 11.20 -8.13
N THR A 286 1.77 10.00 -8.29
CA THR A 286 1.43 9.10 -9.40
C THR A 286 0.08 8.44 -9.22
N TRP A 287 -0.28 8.07 -8.00
CA TRP A 287 -1.58 7.51 -7.66
C TRP A 287 -1.91 7.79 -6.18
N CYS A 288 -2.71 8.84 -5.94
CA CYS A 288 -3.10 9.26 -4.59
C CYS A 288 -4.61 9.26 -4.44
N ASP A 289 -5.11 8.52 -3.47
CA ASP A 289 -6.54 8.37 -3.18
C ASP A 289 -7.11 9.53 -2.33
N ILE A 290 -6.30 10.55 -2.08
CA ILE A 290 -6.75 11.85 -1.56
C ILE A 290 -7.22 12.83 -2.66
N PHE A 291 -7.20 12.41 -3.92
CA PHE A 291 -7.75 13.15 -5.07
C PHE A 291 -8.69 12.27 -5.91
N PRO A 292 -9.63 11.51 -5.29
CA PRO A 292 -10.34 10.40 -5.96
C PRO A 292 -11.27 10.84 -7.08
N ASN A 293 -11.75 12.09 -7.06
CA ASN A 293 -12.75 12.60 -8.01
C ASN A 293 -12.16 13.56 -9.04
N VAL A 294 -10.85 13.81 -9.02
CA VAL A 294 -10.19 14.61 -10.06
C VAL A 294 -10.15 13.81 -11.37
N PRO A 295 -10.65 14.35 -12.50
CA PRO A 295 -10.66 13.64 -13.78
C PRO A 295 -9.22 13.24 -14.21
N PRO A 296 -9.02 12.05 -14.83
CA PRO A 296 -7.69 11.53 -15.11
C PRO A 296 -6.78 12.44 -15.94
N GLU A 297 -7.31 13.12 -16.96
CA GLU A 297 -6.57 14.07 -17.79
C GLU A 297 -6.13 15.29 -16.98
N VAL A 298 -6.98 15.78 -16.09
CA VAL A 298 -6.70 16.91 -15.19
C VAL A 298 -5.74 16.47 -14.08
N TYR A 299 -5.89 15.24 -13.57
CA TYR A 299 -4.99 14.63 -12.59
C TYR A 299 -3.54 14.65 -13.10
N LYS A 300 -3.32 14.17 -14.31
CA LYS A 300 -1.99 14.14 -14.94
C LYS A 300 -1.33 15.51 -15.04
N GLU A 301 -2.12 16.54 -15.38
CA GLU A 301 -1.61 17.92 -15.56
C GLU A 301 -1.43 18.68 -14.24
N LYS A 302 -2.38 18.53 -13.32
CA LYS A 302 -2.49 19.38 -12.12
C LYS A 302 -2.02 18.70 -10.86
N VAL A 303 -2.35 17.40 -10.67
CA VAL A 303 -2.08 16.66 -9.43
C VAL A 303 -0.70 16.01 -9.46
N VAL A 304 -0.34 15.33 -10.53
CA VAL A 304 0.98 14.67 -10.61
C VAL A 304 2.12 15.61 -10.21
N PRO A 305 2.24 16.85 -10.73
CA PRO A 305 3.31 17.77 -10.36
C PRO A 305 2.99 18.66 -9.14
N ILE A 306 1.97 18.38 -8.35
CA ILE A 306 1.48 19.30 -7.30
C ILE A 306 2.59 19.63 -6.28
N PHE A 307 3.33 18.64 -5.83
CA PHE A 307 4.37 18.84 -4.81
C PHE A 307 5.56 19.65 -5.32
N THR A 308 6.00 19.40 -6.55
CA THR A 308 7.08 20.19 -7.17
C THR A 308 6.65 21.62 -7.44
N LYS A 309 5.37 21.86 -7.73
CA LYS A 309 4.80 23.22 -7.84
C LYS A 309 4.76 23.91 -6.49
N LEU A 310 4.39 23.20 -5.41
CA LEU A 310 4.41 23.75 -4.04
C LEU A 310 5.81 24.21 -3.64
N ALA A 311 6.86 23.45 -3.92
CA ALA A 311 8.24 23.85 -3.60
C ALA A 311 8.64 25.18 -4.30
N LYS A 312 8.14 25.44 -5.52
CA LYS A 312 8.40 26.69 -6.25
C LYS A 312 7.81 27.91 -5.54
N GLU A 313 6.66 27.77 -4.87
CA GLU A 313 6.02 28.84 -4.09
C GLU A 313 6.88 29.28 -2.87
N PHE A 314 7.81 28.44 -2.44
CA PHE A 314 8.74 28.72 -1.35
C PHE A 314 10.19 28.94 -1.83
N GLY A 315 10.37 29.38 -3.08
CA GLY A 315 11.70 29.70 -3.62
C GLY A 315 12.42 28.49 -4.23
N ASN A 316 11.69 27.45 -4.62
CA ASN A 316 12.24 26.23 -5.21
C ASN A 316 13.25 25.52 -4.29
N VAL A 317 12.94 25.52 -3.00
CA VAL A 317 13.75 24.85 -1.98
C VAL A 317 13.76 23.33 -2.17
N PRO A 318 14.75 22.61 -1.62
CA PRO A 318 14.75 21.16 -1.61
C PRO A 318 13.44 20.60 -1.07
N LEU A 319 12.91 19.59 -1.78
CA LEU A 319 11.65 18.91 -1.45
C LEU A 319 11.86 17.41 -1.41
N LYS A 320 11.29 16.76 -0.40
CA LYS A 320 11.09 15.30 -0.39
C LYS A 320 9.69 15.00 0.10
N VAL A 321 8.92 14.29 -0.73
CA VAL A 321 7.60 13.76 -0.37
C VAL A 321 7.63 12.24 -0.46
N ILE A 322 7.05 11.58 0.52
CA ILE A 322 6.98 10.12 0.63
C ILE A 322 5.59 9.68 1.08
N ASN A 323 5.31 8.39 0.97
CA ASN A 323 4.06 7.81 1.45
C ASN A 323 3.99 7.86 3.00
N ASP A 324 2.78 7.97 3.56
CA ASP A 324 2.50 8.01 4.99
C ASP A 324 2.99 6.73 5.74
N GLY A 325 2.92 5.56 5.10
CA GLY A 325 3.51 4.32 5.64
C GLY A 325 5.04 4.38 5.72
N GLU A 326 5.71 4.95 4.70
CA GLU A 326 7.17 5.14 4.72
C GLU A 326 7.61 6.09 5.84
N VAL A 327 6.82 7.15 6.10
CA VAL A 327 7.06 8.06 7.25
C VAL A 327 7.00 7.31 8.56
N THR A 328 6.07 6.35 8.71
CA THR A 328 5.96 5.52 9.92
C THR A 328 7.25 4.72 10.17
N ALA A 329 7.85 4.14 9.13
CA ALA A 329 9.12 3.42 9.24
C ALA A 329 10.29 4.35 9.57
N LEU A 330 10.37 5.52 8.92
CA LEU A 330 11.42 6.52 9.22
C LEU A 330 11.30 7.05 10.65
N ALA A 331 10.09 7.34 11.12
CA ALA A 331 9.85 7.77 12.48
C ALA A 331 10.28 6.71 13.49
N GLY A 332 9.93 5.44 13.22
CA GLY A 332 10.40 4.30 14.02
C GLY A 332 11.91 4.21 14.07
N MET A 333 12.60 4.29 12.91
CA MET A 333 14.05 4.25 12.81
C MET A 333 14.70 5.39 13.63
N MET A 334 14.20 6.61 13.52
CA MET A 334 14.73 7.75 14.29
C MET A 334 14.56 7.57 15.80
N MET A 335 13.49 6.91 16.24
CA MET A 335 13.25 6.61 17.66
C MET A 335 14.17 5.52 18.19
N VAL A 336 14.33 4.41 17.45
CA VAL A 336 15.13 3.26 17.90
C VAL A 336 16.59 3.36 17.48
N LYS A 337 16.94 4.31 16.61
CA LYS A 337 18.28 4.62 16.10
C LYS A 337 18.98 3.45 15.41
N HIS A 338 18.22 2.60 14.74
CA HIS A 338 18.75 1.56 13.85
C HIS A 338 17.76 1.29 12.70
N GLY A 339 18.29 0.87 11.55
CA GLY A 339 17.53 0.46 10.38
C GLY A 339 17.03 -0.98 10.45
N ASN A 340 16.74 -1.55 9.28
CA ASN A 340 16.11 -2.88 9.11
C ASN A 340 14.78 -2.97 9.87
N LEU A 341 13.91 -1.98 9.64
CA LEU A 341 12.68 -1.78 10.39
C LEU A 341 11.50 -1.71 9.43
N LEU A 342 10.47 -2.48 9.74
CA LEU A 342 9.14 -2.39 9.12
C LEU A 342 8.24 -1.57 10.06
N GLY A 343 7.80 -0.42 9.61
CA GLY A 343 6.76 0.38 10.26
C GLY A 343 5.40 0.01 9.72
N ILE A 344 4.41 -0.19 10.59
CA ILE A 344 3.03 -0.44 10.20
C ILE A 344 2.13 0.54 10.94
N SER A 345 1.33 1.29 10.23
CA SER A 345 0.25 2.10 10.76
C SER A 345 -1.09 1.41 10.51
N MET A 346 -1.92 1.31 11.54
CA MET A 346 -3.28 0.76 11.44
C MET A 346 -4.30 1.87 11.70
N GLY A 347 -4.95 2.30 10.65
CA GLY A 347 -5.96 3.36 10.69
C GLY A 347 -7.25 2.92 10.00
N SER A 348 -7.73 3.71 9.05
CA SER A 348 -8.83 3.33 8.15
C SER A 348 -8.51 2.06 7.37
N SER A 349 -7.27 1.94 6.97
CA SER A 349 -6.62 0.76 6.43
C SER A 349 -5.25 0.60 7.09
N GLU A 350 -4.41 -0.31 6.62
CA GLU A 350 -3.02 -0.41 7.05
C GLU A 350 -2.09 0.21 6.01
N GLY A 351 -1.15 1.02 6.47
CA GLY A 351 -0.03 1.52 5.68
C GLY A 351 1.28 0.90 6.17
N GLY A 352 2.19 0.64 5.28
CA GLY A 352 3.48 0.07 5.61
C GLY A 352 4.65 0.87 5.07
N GLY A 353 5.78 0.79 5.73
CA GLY A 353 7.04 1.32 5.26
C GLY A 353 8.20 0.46 5.73
N TYR A 354 9.24 0.37 4.93
CA TYR A 354 10.45 -0.37 5.29
C TYR A 354 11.68 0.48 5.05
N VAL A 355 12.56 0.49 6.02
CA VAL A 355 13.90 1.06 5.92
C VAL A 355 14.94 -0.05 6.02
N ASP A 356 15.96 0.00 5.17
CA ASP A 356 17.03 -0.98 5.17
C ASP A 356 17.98 -0.83 6.40
N VAL A 357 19.03 -1.64 6.45
CA VAL A 357 19.99 -1.62 7.55
C VAL A 357 20.70 -0.28 7.71
N ASP A 358 20.85 0.47 6.62
CA ASP A 358 21.50 1.78 6.58
C ASP A 358 20.50 2.94 6.77
N GLY A 359 19.19 2.61 6.94
CA GLY A 359 18.13 3.59 7.14
C GLY A 359 17.61 4.21 5.86
N HIS A 360 17.81 3.56 4.70
CA HIS A 360 17.35 4.05 3.41
C HIS A 360 15.98 3.48 3.06
N LEU A 361 15.14 4.26 2.39
CA LEU A 361 13.96 3.79 1.70
C LEU A 361 14.36 3.12 0.39
N LEU A 362 13.66 2.05 -0.01
CA LEU A 362 14.01 1.24 -1.16
C LEU A 362 13.11 1.51 -2.40
N GLY A 363 12.25 2.52 -2.33
CA GLY A 363 11.26 2.81 -3.37
C GLY A 363 10.18 1.73 -3.49
N TRP A 364 9.96 0.92 -2.44
CA TRP A 364 8.88 -0.06 -2.37
C TRP A 364 7.59 0.64 -1.97
N ILE A 365 6.47 0.24 -2.57
CA ILE A 365 5.19 0.89 -2.26
C ILE A 365 4.62 0.49 -0.91
N ASN A 366 4.91 -0.73 -0.44
CA ASN A 366 4.46 -1.29 0.84
C ASN A 366 2.94 -1.10 1.13
N GLU A 367 2.11 -1.20 0.09
CA GLU A 367 0.65 -1.18 0.21
C GLU A 367 0.17 -2.53 0.75
N LEU A 368 0.50 -2.79 2.02
CA LEU A 368 0.32 -4.09 2.66
C LEU A 368 -1.15 -4.48 2.81
N CYS A 369 -2.04 -3.49 2.82
CA CYS A 369 -3.49 -3.70 2.92
C CYS A 369 -4.08 -4.57 1.81
N TYR A 370 -3.42 -4.64 0.66
CA TYR A 370 -3.87 -5.43 -0.49
C TYR A 370 -3.26 -6.84 -0.57
N ILE A 371 -2.33 -7.18 0.31
CA ILE A 371 -1.68 -8.50 0.32
C ILE A 371 -2.68 -9.55 0.80
N GLN A 372 -2.76 -10.68 0.10
CA GLN A 372 -3.55 -11.81 0.55
C GLN A 372 -2.93 -12.45 1.80
N LEU A 373 -3.66 -12.45 2.91
CA LEU A 373 -3.25 -13.05 4.19
C LEU A 373 -3.90 -14.41 4.45
N ASP A 374 -5.13 -14.60 3.99
CA ASP A 374 -5.96 -15.77 4.26
C ASP A 374 -6.23 -16.58 2.99
N LEU A 375 -5.97 -17.86 3.02
CA LEU A 375 -6.25 -18.80 1.93
C LEU A 375 -7.58 -19.56 2.12
N ASN A 376 -8.32 -19.29 3.20
CA ASN A 376 -9.64 -19.88 3.36
C ASN A 376 -10.54 -19.50 2.18
N PRO A 377 -11.19 -20.45 1.48
CA PRO A 377 -12.13 -20.13 0.40
C PRO A 377 -13.30 -19.24 0.84
N ASP A 378 -13.69 -19.32 2.11
CA ASP A 378 -14.76 -18.52 2.72
C ASP A 378 -14.22 -17.26 3.42
N ALA A 379 -12.98 -16.87 3.13
CA ALA A 379 -12.39 -15.65 3.65
C ALA A 379 -13.20 -14.40 3.26
N PRO A 380 -13.23 -13.36 4.10
CA PRO A 380 -13.93 -12.12 3.78
C PRO A 380 -13.53 -11.57 2.41
N TYR A 381 -14.55 -11.29 1.60
CA TYR A 381 -14.39 -10.71 0.27
C TYR A 381 -14.32 -9.18 0.35
N ASP A 382 -13.38 -8.59 -0.35
CA ASP A 382 -13.30 -7.15 -0.54
C ASP A 382 -13.84 -6.77 -1.92
N PRO A 383 -14.98 -6.05 -1.99
CA PRO A 383 -15.60 -5.71 -3.27
C PRO A 383 -14.79 -4.71 -4.09
N TRP A 384 -13.84 -4.01 -3.48
CA TRP A 384 -13.04 -3.01 -4.16
C TRP A 384 -11.88 -3.63 -4.97
N THR A 385 -11.16 -4.58 -4.37
CA THR A 385 -10.05 -5.26 -5.05
C THR A 385 -10.46 -6.54 -5.78
N PRO A 386 -11.70 -6.92 -5.81
CA PRO A 386 -12.39 -8.20 -5.95
C PRO A 386 -11.57 -9.43 -5.49
N HIS A 387 -10.95 -9.33 -4.34
CA HIS A 387 -10.21 -10.44 -3.72
C HIS A 387 -10.82 -10.85 -2.39
N SER A 388 -10.66 -12.12 -2.04
CA SER A 388 -10.95 -12.64 -0.70
C SER A 388 -9.65 -12.77 0.09
N GLY A 389 -9.74 -12.57 1.42
CA GLY A 389 -8.63 -12.86 2.31
C GLY A 389 -7.49 -11.86 2.29
N ILE A 390 -7.69 -10.65 1.78
CA ILE A 390 -6.67 -9.59 1.80
C ILE A 390 -6.56 -8.94 3.19
N SER A 391 -5.38 -8.39 3.48
CA SER A 391 -5.00 -7.83 4.78
C SER A 391 -5.97 -6.78 5.31
N HIS A 392 -6.43 -5.86 4.48
CA HIS A 392 -7.41 -4.84 4.78
C HIS A 392 -8.73 -5.36 5.41
N MET A 393 -9.10 -6.64 5.17
CA MET A 393 -10.26 -7.28 5.79
C MET A 393 -9.96 -7.85 7.19
N TYR A 394 -8.69 -7.84 7.63
CA TYR A 394 -8.23 -8.37 8.91
C TYR A 394 -7.62 -7.31 9.82
N LEU A 395 -7.09 -6.24 9.24
CA LEU A 395 -6.43 -5.15 9.94
C LEU A 395 -7.11 -3.81 9.59
N GLY A 396 -7.12 -2.87 10.51
CA GLY A 396 -7.76 -1.57 10.31
C GLY A 396 -9.24 -1.51 10.74
N GLN A 397 -9.89 -0.38 10.48
CA GLN A 397 -11.25 -0.07 10.96
C GLN A 397 -12.32 -1.00 10.38
N ARG A 398 -12.19 -1.41 9.11
CA ARG A 398 -13.14 -2.32 8.45
C ARG A 398 -13.13 -3.70 9.10
N ALA A 399 -11.94 -4.22 9.40
CA ALA A 399 -11.79 -5.47 10.13
C ALA A 399 -12.46 -5.40 11.52
N ALA A 400 -12.23 -4.32 12.27
CA ALA A 400 -12.84 -4.11 13.56
C ALA A 400 -14.38 -4.10 13.46
N THR A 401 -14.95 -3.43 12.46
CA THR A 401 -16.41 -3.41 12.22
C THR A 401 -16.96 -4.80 11.90
N ARG A 402 -16.31 -5.53 11.00
CA ARG A 402 -16.69 -6.90 10.62
C ARG A 402 -16.68 -7.83 11.86
N LEU A 403 -15.64 -7.72 12.67
CA LEU A 403 -15.49 -8.52 13.88
C LEU A 403 -16.43 -8.09 15.00
N ALA A 404 -16.82 -6.80 15.08
CA ALA A 404 -17.82 -6.33 16.02
C ALA A 404 -19.16 -7.05 15.82
N VAL A 405 -19.59 -7.15 14.55
CA VAL A 405 -20.81 -7.88 14.20
C VAL A 405 -20.71 -9.36 14.61
N LYS A 406 -19.60 -10.03 14.27
CA LYS A 406 -19.36 -11.44 14.67
C LYS A 406 -19.26 -11.62 16.19
N GLY A 407 -18.70 -10.67 16.90
CA GLY A 407 -18.52 -10.70 18.35
C GLY A 407 -19.76 -10.31 19.15
N GLY A 408 -20.83 -9.89 18.47
CA GLY A 408 -22.06 -9.46 19.12
C GLY A 408 -21.95 -8.10 19.82
N VAL A 409 -20.99 -7.26 19.40
CA VAL A 409 -20.93 -5.86 19.82
C VAL A 409 -21.94 -5.08 19.00
N GLU A 410 -22.74 -4.26 19.67
CA GLU A 410 -23.72 -3.42 19.01
C GLU A 410 -23.02 -2.46 18.02
N VAL A 411 -23.48 -2.46 16.78
CA VAL A 411 -23.01 -1.57 15.73
C VAL A 411 -24.16 -0.72 15.21
N PRO A 412 -23.90 0.47 14.62
CA PRO A 412 -24.96 1.26 13.99
C PRO A 412 -25.71 0.46 12.93
N ASP A 413 -27.01 0.72 12.74
CA ASP A 413 -27.83 -0.02 11.77
C ASP A 413 -27.29 0.01 10.35
N ASN A 414 -26.69 1.14 9.95
CA ASN A 414 -26.01 1.28 8.66
C ASN A 414 -24.67 0.53 8.57
N MET A 415 -24.23 -0.14 9.63
CA MET A 415 -23.01 -0.96 9.65
C MET A 415 -23.29 -2.45 9.89
N LYS A 416 -24.54 -2.87 9.75
CA LYS A 416 -24.91 -4.30 9.74
C LYS A 416 -24.47 -4.96 8.41
N PRO A 417 -24.25 -6.28 8.39
CA PRO A 417 -23.72 -7.00 7.20
C PRO A 417 -24.53 -6.79 5.93
N GLU A 418 -25.85 -6.64 6.04
CA GLU A 418 -26.78 -6.41 4.96
C GLU A 418 -26.80 -4.96 4.46
N SER A 419 -26.14 -4.05 5.14
CA SER A 419 -26.15 -2.62 4.84
C SER A 419 -25.19 -2.30 3.69
N PRO A 420 -25.58 -1.50 2.68
CA PRO A 420 -24.67 -1.05 1.63
C PRO A 420 -23.44 -0.31 2.18
N GLU A 421 -23.59 0.40 3.29
CA GLU A 421 -22.53 1.16 3.94
C GLU A 421 -21.43 0.25 4.51
N MET A 422 -21.74 -0.99 4.87
CA MET A 422 -20.74 -1.96 5.34
C MET A 422 -19.70 -2.27 4.26
N ASN A 423 -20.11 -2.21 3.01
CA ASN A 423 -19.25 -2.43 1.84
C ASN A 423 -18.76 -1.12 1.19
N THR A 424 -19.02 0.02 1.83
CA THR A 424 -18.56 1.32 1.32
C THR A 424 -17.07 1.54 1.60
N MET A 425 -16.42 2.31 0.72
CA MET A 425 -15.07 2.83 0.95
C MET A 425 -15.06 4.07 1.87
N LYS A 426 -16.22 4.56 2.31
CA LYS A 426 -16.29 5.67 3.27
C LYS A 426 -15.76 5.23 4.63
N HIS A 427 -14.90 6.05 5.21
CA HIS A 427 -14.23 5.74 6.47
C HIS A 427 -15.07 6.11 7.70
N GLU A 428 -15.89 7.15 7.60
CA GLU A 428 -16.63 7.71 8.72
C GLU A 428 -17.51 6.67 9.46
N PRO A 429 -18.29 5.81 8.77
CA PRO A 429 -19.09 4.79 9.45
C PRO A 429 -18.21 3.78 10.20
N HIS A 430 -17.09 3.35 9.62
CA HIS A 430 -16.15 2.42 10.25
C HIS A 430 -15.43 3.04 11.45
N ALA A 431 -15.05 4.32 11.36
CA ALA A 431 -14.46 5.06 12.47
C ALA A 431 -15.43 5.22 13.63
N ALA A 432 -16.72 5.49 13.35
CA ALA A 432 -17.76 5.55 14.37
C ALA A 432 -17.95 4.19 15.08
N CYS A 433 -17.97 3.10 14.32
CA CYS A 433 -18.02 1.74 14.86
C CYS A 433 -16.81 1.44 15.76
N LEU A 434 -15.60 1.77 15.33
CA LEU A 434 -14.39 1.59 16.14
C LEU A 434 -14.47 2.35 17.47
N LYS A 435 -15.00 3.59 17.49
CA LYS A 435 -15.24 4.33 18.74
C LYS A 435 -16.20 3.59 19.69
N GLN A 436 -17.23 2.93 19.15
CA GLN A 436 -18.15 2.12 19.98
C GLN A 436 -17.45 0.88 20.56
N ILE A 437 -16.62 0.19 19.77
CA ILE A 437 -15.80 -0.94 20.25
C ILE A 437 -14.87 -0.48 21.36
N GLN A 438 -14.20 0.66 21.19
CA GLN A 438 -13.33 1.25 22.21
C GLN A 438 -14.08 1.64 23.48
N ALA A 439 -15.30 2.13 23.35
CA ALA A 439 -16.16 2.41 24.50
C ALA A 439 -16.59 1.12 25.20
N ALA A 440 -16.95 0.08 24.44
CA ALA A 440 -17.29 -1.24 24.98
C ALA A 440 -16.13 -1.88 25.78
N MET A 441 -14.87 -1.65 25.37
CA MET A 441 -13.70 -2.10 26.16
C MET A 441 -13.59 -1.47 27.56
N LYS A 442 -14.25 -0.34 27.78
CA LYS A 442 -14.27 0.34 29.08
C LYS A 442 -15.49 -0.04 29.96
N ASP A 443 -16.45 -0.76 29.41
CA ASP A 443 -17.65 -1.23 30.07
C ASP A 443 -17.46 -2.69 30.51
N PRO A 444 -17.43 -2.99 31.82
CA PRO A 444 -17.22 -4.36 32.32
C PRO A 444 -18.20 -5.40 31.79
N GLN A 445 -19.44 -4.99 31.42
CA GLN A 445 -20.45 -5.90 30.87
C GLN A 445 -20.22 -6.22 29.39
N LYS A 446 -19.62 -5.30 28.64
CA LYS A 446 -19.40 -5.41 27.17
C LYS A 446 -17.94 -5.76 26.81
N GLU A 447 -17.01 -5.55 27.74
CA GLU A 447 -15.59 -5.81 27.56
C GLU A 447 -15.27 -7.23 27.05
N PRO A 448 -15.90 -8.31 27.54
CA PRO A 448 -15.58 -9.65 27.07
C PRO A 448 -15.85 -9.88 25.59
N GLN A 449 -16.87 -9.23 24.99
CA GLN A 449 -17.15 -9.30 23.57
C GLN A 449 -16.17 -8.43 22.76
N ALA A 450 -15.92 -7.19 23.22
CA ALA A 450 -14.98 -6.28 22.58
C ALA A 450 -13.54 -6.81 22.63
N ARG A 451 -13.14 -7.46 23.72
CA ARG A 451 -11.82 -8.10 23.87
C ARG A 451 -11.57 -9.15 22.78
N LYS A 452 -12.55 -10.00 22.45
CA LYS A 452 -12.42 -11.01 21.39
C LYS A 452 -12.09 -10.41 20.04
N ILE A 453 -12.54 -9.16 19.75
CA ILE A 453 -12.22 -8.47 18.51
C ILE A 453 -10.70 -8.19 18.45
N TYR A 454 -10.15 -7.62 19.52
CA TYR A 454 -8.71 -7.32 19.60
C TYR A 454 -7.86 -8.59 19.64
N GLU A 455 -8.30 -9.63 20.35
CA GLU A 455 -7.63 -10.94 20.36
C GLU A 455 -7.64 -11.62 18.98
N THR A 456 -8.65 -11.33 18.15
CA THR A 456 -8.73 -11.86 16.79
C THR A 456 -7.80 -11.10 15.84
N ILE A 457 -7.62 -9.80 16.04
CA ILE A 457 -6.74 -8.94 15.21
C ILE A 457 -5.26 -9.20 15.56
N GLY A 458 -4.92 -9.37 16.84
CA GLY A 458 -3.55 -9.59 17.32
C GLY A 458 -3.11 -11.05 17.25
#